data_ddd1afe8d3ef170fc66360bc94a2b01c
#
_entry.id   ddd1afe8d3ef170fc66360bc94a2b01c
#
_cell.length_a   1.000
_cell.length_b   1.000
_cell.length_c   1.000
_cell.angle_alpha   90.00
_cell.angle_beta   90.00
_cell.angle_gamma   90.00
#
_symmetry.space_group_name_H-M   'P 1'
#
loop_
_entity.id
_entity.type
_entity.pdbx_description
1 polymer ?
#
loop_
_entity_poly.entity_id
_entity_poly.type
_entity_poly.pdbx_seq_one_letter_code
_entity_poly.pdbx_strand_id
1 'polypeptide(L)'
;YSSSSCLVVDAAAAHLHLDLLHKKDVETRLRAITYKGGGLSTIKGNFTDLPKFSEFNFRQRGIYLVVNSGGDKGADINKCHAFFVEWDDRPKKQQLYLYRKLGLPIPTFQLDTGGKSIHYYWVLKKPVAVEVWKAIQIRLVDYCKADKNIKDASRCMRLAGFYYVDATGTPTSKSEIINVSGKEYSVEDIAQVLPEPKVEAPRYKKKITKSDWTIRDIGEALDAIPTRVTGNNTYEEYRQIAWGLKAIVKEIGYSESLAIDLMERHSPSGKVSGWNIPQVMRSGGERTGAGTFIFIAQNMVGRLTRNEKQSTRKFY
;
A
#
# COMPACT_ATOMS: atom_id res chain seq x y z
N TYR A 1 8.21 -1.18 50.24
CA TYR A 1 8.82 -0.17 49.35
C TYR A 1 8.95 -0.79 47.97
N SER A 2 8.02 -0.48 47.07
CA SER A 2 8.14 -0.81 45.66
C SER A 2 9.20 0.09 45.05
N SER A 3 10.35 -0.47 44.65
CA SER A 3 11.35 0.25 43.89
C SER A 3 10.74 0.63 42.55
N SER A 4 10.37 1.88 42.42
CA SER A 4 9.99 2.49 41.16
C SER A 4 11.24 2.40 40.25
N SER A 5 11.34 1.39 39.41
CA SER A 5 12.39 1.28 38.44
C SER A 5 12.30 2.51 37.51
N CYS A 6 13.26 3.42 37.63
CA CYS A 6 13.31 4.59 36.79
C CYS A 6 13.45 4.12 35.33
N LEU A 7 12.49 4.45 34.49
CA LEU A 7 12.53 4.14 33.06
C LEU A 7 13.73 4.88 32.42
N VAL A 8 14.63 4.15 31.78
CA VAL A 8 15.82 4.72 31.14
C VAL A 8 15.82 4.34 29.67
N VAL A 9 15.89 5.33 28.79
CA VAL A 9 16.07 5.14 27.35
C VAL A 9 17.50 4.69 27.08
N ASP A 10 17.66 3.75 26.15
CA ASP A 10 18.97 3.29 25.69
C ASP A 10 19.41 4.09 24.44
N ALA A 11 20.14 5.18 24.68
CA ALA A 11 20.67 6.01 23.61
C ALA A 11 21.71 5.27 22.73
N ALA A 12 22.47 4.32 23.30
CA ALA A 12 23.44 3.54 22.55
C ALA A 12 22.74 2.63 21.51
N ALA A 13 21.61 2.01 21.90
CA ALA A 13 20.79 1.25 20.95
C ALA A 13 20.21 2.13 19.83
N ALA A 14 19.84 3.39 20.15
CA ALA A 14 19.35 4.32 19.14
C ALA A 14 20.46 4.70 18.14
N HIS A 15 21.67 4.97 18.59
CA HIS A 15 22.83 5.22 17.74
C HIS A 15 23.20 4.00 16.89
N LEU A 16 23.22 2.78 17.49
CA LEU A 16 23.45 1.55 16.74
C LEU A 16 22.41 1.36 15.61
N HIS A 17 21.14 1.74 15.85
CA HIS A 17 20.12 1.69 14.81
C HIS A 17 20.46 2.58 13.61
N LEU A 18 20.97 3.80 13.86
CA LEU A 18 21.42 4.70 12.80
C LEU A 18 22.63 4.15 12.06
N ASP A 19 23.63 3.68 12.81
CA ASP A 19 24.86 3.11 12.24
C ASP A 19 24.55 1.93 11.31
N LEU A 20 23.64 1.04 11.72
CA LEU A 20 23.18 -0.08 10.89
C LEU A 20 22.45 0.37 9.63
N LEU A 21 21.79 1.52 9.63
CA LEU A 21 21.13 2.12 8.47
C LEU A 21 22.08 3.02 7.62
N HIS A 22 23.35 3.17 8.01
CA HIS A 22 24.30 4.11 7.40
C HIS A 22 23.78 5.55 7.36
N LYS A 23 23.13 5.99 8.44
CA LYS A 23 22.55 7.32 8.57
C LYS A 23 23.36 8.19 9.51
N LYS A 24 23.43 9.48 9.17
CA LYS A 24 24.01 10.50 10.05
C LYS A 24 22.93 11.14 10.93
N ASP A 25 23.29 11.53 12.14
CA ASP A 25 22.41 12.19 13.10
C ASP A 25 21.68 13.40 12.49
N VAL A 26 22.43 14.26 11.78
CA VAL A 26 21.93 15.48 11.16
C VAL A 26 20.94 15.25 10.00
N GLU A 27 20.99 14.06 9.38
CA GLU A 27 20.10 13.67 8.28
C GLU A 27 18.89 12.86 8.76
N THR A 28 18.84 12.50 10.04
CA THR A 28 17.80 11.61 10.57
C THR A 28 16.68 12.38 11.22
N ARG A 29 15.49 12.22 10.67
CA ARG A 29 14.26 12.83 11.18
C ARG A 29 13.60 11.89 12.19
N LEU A 30 13.19 12.45 13.32
CA LEU A 30 12.45 11.75 14.36
C LEU A 30 11.01 12.22 14.45
N ARG A 31 10.15 11.33 14.95
CA ARG A 31 8.77 11.64 15.31
C ARG A 31 8.41 11.05 16.65
N ALA A 32 7.79 11.87 17.49
CA ALA A 32 7.15 11.42 18.71
C ALA A 32 5.64 11.39 18.48
N ILE A 33 5.07 10.18 18.42
CA ILE A 33 3.67 9.92 18.06
C ILE A 33 2.94 9.42 19.29
N THR A 34 1.81 10.03 19.61
CA THR A 34 0.95 9.58 20.70
C THR A 34 0.32 8.22 20.42
N TYR A 35 -0.10 7.51 21.45
CA TYR A 35 -0.86 6.27 21.30
C TYR A 35 -2.23 6.54 20.66
N LYS A 36 -2.84 5.49 20.14
CA LYS A 36 -4.14 5.59 19.46
C LYS A 36 -5.21 6.05 20.46
N GLY A 37 -5.80 7.21 20.22
CA GLY A 37 -6.78 7.83 21.10
C GLY A 37 -6.20 8.91 22.04
N GLY A 38 -4.89 9.09 22.10
CA GLY A 38 -4.25 10.09 22.98
C GLY A 38 -4.42 11.55 22.55
N GLY A 39 -5.01 11.82 21.40
CA GLY A 39 -5.47 13.16 20.97
C GLY A 39 -4.40 14.23 20.75
N LEU A 40 -3.12 13.92 20.96
CA LEU A 40 -2.03 14.90 20.86
C LEU A 40 -1.40 14.88 19.46
N SER A 41 -0.99 16.04 18.94
CA SER A 41 -0.32 16.17 17.66
C SER A 41 1.05 15.45 17.65
N THR A 42 1.47 14.94 16.47
CA THR A 42 2.81 14.39 16.26
C THR A 42 3.86 15.47 16.38
N ILE A 43 4.91 15.23 17.19
CA ILE A 43 6.07 16.11 17.28
C ILE A 43 7.12 15.61 16.30
N LYS A 44 7.70 16.53 15.53
CA LYS A 44 8.78 16.27 14.56
C LYS A 44 10.06 16.93 15.04
N GLY A 45 11.19 16.31 14.77
CA GLY A 45 12.50 16.85 15.09
C GLY A 45 13.62 16.07 14.42
N ASN A 46 14.85 16.30 14.86
CA ASN A 46 16.04 15.63 14.38
C ASN A 46 16.59 14.66 15.42
N PHE A 47 17.41 13.74 15.01
CA PHE A 47 18.09 12.82 15.92
C PHE A 47 19.05 13.57 16.87
N THR A 48 19.59 14.71 16.47
CA THR A 48 20.37 15.61 17.33
C THR A 48 19.61 16.11 18.58
N ASP A 49 18.27 16.03 18.56
CA ASP A 49 17.40 16.36 19.68
C ASP A 49 17.06 15.14 20.56
N LEU A 50 17.80 14.05 20.46
CA LEU A 50 17.50 12.76 21.14
C LEU A 50 17.13 12.89 22.63
N PRO A 51 17.78 13.77 23.46
CA PRO A 51 17.38 13.97 24.84
C PRO A 51 15.93 14.44 25.01
N LYS A 52 15.47 15.36 24.16
CA LYS A 52 14.06 15.82 24.17
C LYS A 52 13.10 14.70 23.79
N PHE A 53 13.48 13.84 22.86
CA PHE A 53 12.69 12.70 22.45
C PHE A 53 12.60 11.65 23.55
N SER A 54 13.61 11.51 24.40
CA SER A 54 13.56 10.69 25.61
C SER A 54 12.49 11.19 26.59
N GLU A 55 12.37 12.49 26.81
CA GLU A 55 11.30 13.06 27.61
C GLU A 55 9.92 12.80 27.00
N PHE A 56 9.77 12.94 25.67
CA PHE A 56 8.51 12.67 24.99
C PHE A 56 8.08 11.20 25.13
N ASN A 57 9.03 10.25 25.14
CA ASN A 57 8.72 8.85 25.37
C ASN A 57 8.10 8.62 26.75
N PHE A 58 8.64 9.23 27.78
CA PHE A 58 8.08 9.16 29.13
C PHE A 58 6.74 9.90 29.26
N ARG A 59 6.45 10.84 28.35
CA ARG A 59 5.17 11.54 28.23
C ARG A 59 4.23 10.88 27.21
N GLN A 60 4.16 9.53 27.24
CA GLN A 60 3.18 8.73 26.50
C GLN A 60 3.30 8.81 24.97
N ARG A 61 4.50 9.01 24.44
CA ARG A 61 4.73 9.05 23.01
C ARG A 61 5.68 7.95 22.56
N GLY A 62 5.29 7.18 21.55
CA GLY A 62 6.20 6.30 20.85
C GLY A 62 7.21 7.10 20.01
N ILE A 63 8.47 6.69 20.01
CA ILE A 63 9.54 7.34 19.25
C ILE A 63 9.86 6.55 17.99
N TYR A 64 9.92 7.25 16.87
CA TYR A 64 10.11 6.69 15.54
C TYR A 64 11.16 7.48 14.79
N LEU A 65 11.87 6.82 13.88
CA LEU A 65 12.71 7.46 12.89
C LEU A 65 12.12 7.33 11.49
N VAL A 66 12.37 8.30 10.62
CA VAL A 66 12.15 8.16 9.19
C VAL A 66 13.32 7.36 8.63
N VAL A 67 13.05 6.17 8.07
CA VAL A 67 14.12 5.23 7.63
C VAL A 67 14.96 5.83 6.51
N ASN A 68 14.33 6.49 5.55
CA ASN A 68 14.99 7.14 4.42
C ASN A 68 15.38 8.59 4.75
N SER A 69 16.22 9.22 3.95
CA SER A 69 16.72 10.58 4.20
C SER A 69 16.20 11.58 3.18
N GLY A 70 16.15 12.87 3.60
CA GLY A 70 15.75 14.00 2.77
C GLY A 70 14.77 14.95 3.45
N GLY A 71 13.85 14.45 4.28
CA GLY A 71 12.93 15.31 5.00
C GLY A 71 11.76 14.58 5.66
N ASP A 72 10.68 15.31 5.93
CA ASP A 72 9.53 14.81 6.66
C ASP A 72 8.40 14.26 5.78
N LYS A 73 8.33 14.69 4.54
CA LYS A 73 7.27 14.30 3.58
C LYS A 73 7.84 13.38 2.51
N GLY A 74 6.98 12.55 1.92
CA GLY A 74 7.41 11.66 0.84
C GLY A 74 8.09 12.38 -0.33
N ALA A 75 7.67 13.60 -0.65
CA ALA A 75 8.27 14.42 -1.69
C ALA A 75 9.69 14.96 -1.33
N ASP A 76 10.02 15.02 -0.04
CA ASP A 76 11.31 15.52 0.42
C ASP A 76 12.38 14.41 0.43
N ILE A 77 11.96 13.12 0.41
CA ILE A 77 12.88 12.00 0.47
C ILE A 77 13.66 11.89 -0.85
N ASN A 78 14.98 11.79 -0.74
CA ASN A 78 15.89 11.71 -1.89
C ASN A 78 16.91 10.57 -1.81
N LYS A 79 17.07 9.94 -0.65
CA LYS A 79 17.97 8.81 -0.42
C LYS A 79 17.25 7.72 0.35
N CYS A 80 17.17 6.52 -0.22
CA CYS A 80 16.59 5.36 0.42
C CYS A 80 17.68 4.39 0.85
N HIS A 81 17.72 4.07 2.15
CA HIS A 81 18.82 3.35 2.81
C HIS A 81 18.56 1.85 2.96
N ALA A 82 17.29 1.44 3.08
CA ALA A 82 16.94 0.06 3.33
C ALA A 82 15.57 -0.29 2.75
N PHE A 83 15.38 -1.57 2.44
CA PHE A 83 14.05 -2.17 2.35
C PHE A 83 13.65 -2.68 3.73
N PHE A 84 12.36 -2.60 4.05
CA PHE A 84 11.88 -3.00 5.38
C PHE A 84 10.45 -3.51 5.34
N VAL A 85 10.12 -4.42 6.26
CA VAL A 85 8.77 -4.96 6.45
C VAL A 85 8.45 -5.15 7.93
N GLU A 86 7.16 -5.15 8.24
CA GLU A 86 6.61 -5.51 9.54
C GLU A 86 5.27 -6.23 9.39
N TRP A 87 4.87 -6.99 10.41
CA TRP A 87 3.57 -7.66 10.46
C TRP A 87 2.89 -7.37 11.78
N ASP A 88 1.62 -6.99 11.71
CA ASP A 88 0.77 -6.73 12.87
C ASP A 88 -0.24 -7.84 13.15
N ASP A 89 -0.34 -8.82 12.26
CA ASP A 89 -1.39 -9.83 12.19
C ASP A 89 -1.00 -11.20 12.75
N ARG A 90 0.21 -11.34 13.28
CA ARG A 90 0.73 -12.63 13.75
C ARG A 90 1.63 -12.52 14.97
N PRO A 91 1.73 -13.59 15.83
CA PRO A 91 2.57 -13.59 17.01
C PRO A 91 4.06 -13.38 16.69
N LYS A 92 4.80 -12.67 17.53
CA LYS A 92 6.24 -12.40 17.37
C LYS A 92 7.07 -13.64 17.11
N LYS A 93 6.78 -14.76 17.80
CA LYS A 93 7.50 -16.05 17.59
C LYS A 93 7.43 -16.52 16.13
N GLN A 94 6.32 -16.27 15.43
CA GLN A 94 6.18 -16.60 14.02
C GLN A 94 6.89 -15.59 13.13
N GLN A 95 7.01 -14.34 13.58
CA GLN A 95 7.68 -13.29 12.81
C GLN A 95 9.19 -13.51 12.74
N LEU A 96 9.85 -13.99 13.81
CA LEU A 96 11.32 -14.05 13.94
C LEU A 96 12.05 -14.72 12.76
N TYR A 97 11.46 -15.75 12.17
CA TYR A 97 12.08 -16.54 11.09
C TYR A 97 11.26 -16.54 9.80
N LEU A 98 10.31 -15.61 9.67
CA LEU A 98 9.40 -15.58 8.52
C LEU A 98 10.14 -15.37 7.19
N TYR A 99 11.25 -14.63 7.19
CA TYR A 99 12.09 -14.44 6.02
C TYR A 99 12.57 -15.78 5.42
N ARG A 100 12.91 -16.78 6.25
CA ARG A 100 13.32 -18.11 5.79
C ARG A 100 12.17 -18.83 5.08
N LYS A 101 10.97 -18.79 5.65
CA LYS A 101 9.77 -19.40 5.05
C LYS A 101 9.37 -18.75 3.73
N LEU A 102 9.68 -17.46 3.58
CA LEU A 102 9.41 -16.70 2.36
C LEU A 102 10.56 -16.78 1.33
N GLY A 103 11.66 -17.49 1.62
CA GLY A 103 12.82 -17.56 0.73
C GLY A 103 13.55 -16.22 0.57
N LEU A 104 13.38 -15.31 1.52
CA LEU A 104 14.07 -14.01 1.52
C LEU A 104 15.48 -14.14 2.08
N PRO A 105 16.41 -13.27 1.69
CA PRO A 105 17.73 -13.20 2.31
C PRO A 105 17.62 -12.93 3.80
N ILE A 106 18.66 -13.31 4.56
CA ILE A 106 18.73 -12.95 5.97
C ILE A 106 18.68 -11.42 6.12
N PRO A 107 17.83 -10.83 6.99
CA PRO A 107 17.83 -9.39 7.20
C PRO A 107 19.21 -8.89 7.67
N THR A 108 19.58 -7.66 7.31
CA THR A 108 20.77 -6.98 7.87
C THR A 108 20.65 -6.93 9.38
N PHE A 109 19.48 -6.57 9.87
CA PHE A 109 19.11 -6.66 11.28
C PHE A 109 17.59 -6.77 11.45
N GLN A 110 17.18 -7.18 12.64
CA GLN A 110 15.80 -7.20 13.08
C GLN A 110 15.65 -6.34 14.33
N LEU A 111 14.51 -5.70 14.50
CA LEU A 111 14.17 -4.90 15.67
C LEU A 111 12.87 -5.41 16.27
N ASP A 112 12.90 -5.80 17.54
CA ASP A 112 11.71 -5.99 18.35
C ASP A 112 11.19 -4.61 18.77
N THR A 113 9.94 -4.31 18.44
CA THR A 113 9.34 -2.99 18.71
C THR A 113 9.00 -2.77 20.20
N GLY A 114 9.17 -3.78 21.06
CA GLY A 114 8.62 -3.77 22.43
C GLY A 114 7.11 -4.02 22.48
N GLY A 115 6.40 -3.87 21.35
CA GLY A 115 4.99 -4.16 21.16
C GLY A 115 4.76 -5.54 20.53
N LYS A 116 3.92 -5.59 19.48
CA LYS A 116 3.51 -6.85 18.82
C LYS A 116 4.33 -7.21 17.58
N SER A 117 5.13 -6.31 17.03
CA SER A 117 5.78 -6.46 15.72
C SER A 117 7.29 -6.62 15.83
N ILE A 118 7.85 -7.37 14.88
CA ILE A 118 9.28 -7.40 14.57
C ILE A 118 9.47 -6.67 13.24
N HIS A 119 10.35 -5.67 13.21
CA HIS A 119 10.75 -5.00 11.99
C HIS A 119 11.94 -5.72 11.37
N TYR A 120 11.94 -5.88 10.05
CA TYR A 120 13.04 -6.43 9.29
C TYR A 120 13.63 -5.34 8.41
N TYR A 121 14.97 -5.31 8.30
CA TYR A 121 15.68 -4.36 7.46
C TYR A 121 16.69 -5.09 6.57
N TRP A 122 16.63 -4.80 5.29
CA TRP A 122 17.65 -5.17 4.29
C TRP A 122 18.32 -3.86 3.87
N VAL A 123 19.47 -3.58 4.47
CA VAL A 123 20.19 -2.32 4.27
C VAL A 123 20.93 -2.37 2.95
N LEU A 124 20.88 -1.28 2.22
CA LEU A 124 21.50 -1.14 0.91
C LEU A 124 22.98 -0.74 1.04
N LYS A 125 23.86 -1.37 0.27
CA LYS A 125 25.29 -1.03 0.16
C LYS A 125 25.51 0.44 -0.18
N LYS A 126 24.59 1.03 -0.95
CA LYS A 126 24.52 2.46 -1.29
C LYS A 126 23.08 2.90 -1.32
N PRO A 127 22.77 4.09 -0.79
CA PRO A 127 21.43 4.65 -0.91
C PRO A 127 21.00 4.81 -2.37
N VAL A 128 19.73 4.61 -2.66
CA VAL A 128 19.15 4.71 -4.01
C VAL A 128 18.06 5.78 -4.08
N ALA A 129 17.69 6.17 -5.30
CA ALA A 129 16.58 7.08 -5.56
C ALA A 129 15.25 6.47 -5.15
N VAL A 130 14.27 7.33 -4.82
CA VAL A 130 12.95 6.92 -4.32
C VAL A 130 12.20 6.05 -5.31
N GLU A 131 12.29 6.34 -6.59
CA GLU A 131 11.60 5.61 -7.66
C GLU A 131 12.07 4.15 -7.72
N VAL A 132 13.39 3.95 -7.65
CA VAL A 132 14.02 2.62 -7.65
C VAL A 132 13.61 1.85 -6.39
N TRP A 133 13.75 2.48 -5.24
CA TRP A 133 13.36 1.89 -3.95
C TRP A 133 11.87 1.52 -3.93
N LYS A 134 11.00 2.44 -4.33
CA LYS A 134 9.55 2.26 -4.27
C LYS A 134 9.08 1.08 -5.12
N ALA A 135 9.67 0.88 -6.29
CA ALA A 135 9.34 -0.23 -7.18
C ALA A 135 9.58 -1.59 -6.49
N ILE A 136 10.67 -1.72 -5.75
CA ILE A 136 11.02 -2.96 -5.04
C ILE A 136 10.29 -3.07 -3.70
N GLN A 137 10.19 -1.98 -2.95
CA GLN A 137 9.49 -1.97 -1.66
C GLN A 137 8.02 -2.40 -1.77
N ILE A 138 7.32 -1.95 -2.82
CA ILE A 138 5.94 -2.37 -3.08
C ILE A 138 5.87 -3.88 -3.35
N ARG A 139 6.76 -4.41 -4.19
CA ARG A 139 6.83 -5.84 -4.50
C ARG A 139 7.13 -6.66 -3.24
N LEU A 140 8.08 -6.22 -2.43
CA LEU A 140 8.47 -6.87 -1.19
C LEU A 140 7.30 -6.93 -0.19
N VAL A 141 6.63 -5.81 0.05
CA VAL A 141 5.47 -5.73 0.95
C VAL A 141 4.33 -6.63 0.47
N ASP A 142 4.04 -6.62 -0.83
CA ASP A 142 2.96 -7.45 -1.40
C ASP A 142 3.32 -8.94 -1.36
N TYR A 143 4.57 -9.30 -1.62
CA TYR A 143 5.07 -10.68 -1.52
C TYR A 143 5.01 -11.21 -0.09
N CYS A 144 5.48 -10.42 0.86
CA CYS A 144 5.49 -10.75 2.28
C CYS A 144 4.09 -10.76 2.91
N LYS A 145 3.08 -10.20 2.24
CA LYS A 145 1.77 -9.88 2.84
C LYS A 145 1.93 -9.08 4.13
N ALA A 146 2.89 -8.15 4.13
CA ALA A 146 3.21 -7.29 5.25
C ALA A 146 2.25 -6.09 5.33
N ASP A 147 2.39 -5.24 6.36
CA ASP A 147 1.58 -4.03 6.48
C ASP A 147 1.69 -3.17 5.21
N LYS A 148 0.55 -2.94 4.56
CA LYS A 148 0.50 -2.19 3.28
C LYS A 148 0.84 -0.71 3.43
N ASN A 149 0.82 -0.18 4.64
CA ASN A 149 1.11 1.23 4.90
C ASN A 149 2.61 1.55 4.81
N ILE A 150 3.50 0.55 4.80
CA ILE A 150 4.96 0.75 4.74
C ILE A 150 5.54 0.92 3.32
N LYS A 151 4.70 1.30 2.37
CA LYS A 151 5.10 1.61 0.97
C LYS A 151 5.51 3.06 0.76
N ASP A 152 5.34 3.90 1.76
CA ASP A 152 5.68 5.33 1.70
C ASP A 152 7.16 5.53 2.03
N ALA A 153 7.87 6.31 1.19
CA ALA A 153 9.28 6.62 1.37
C ALA A 153 9.57 7.38 2.67
N SER A 154 8.62 8.18 3.17
CA SER A 154 8.73 8.89 4.46
C SER A 154 8.23 8.08 5.66
N ARG A 155 8.05 6.77 5.50
CA ARG A 155 7.57 5.90 6.58
C ARG A 155 8.46 5.99 7.81
N CYS A 156 7.79 6.15 8.94
CA CYS A 156 8.42 6.10 10.26
C CYS A 156 8.36 4.69 10.82
N MET A 157 9.50 4.21 11.28
CA MET A 157 9.65 2.93 11.96
C MET A 157 10.12 3.16 13.40
N ARG A 158 9.81 2.24 14.31
CA ARG A 158 10.17 2.34 15.72
C ARG A 158 11.68 2.54 15.87
N LEU A 159 12.11 3.51 16.71
CA LEU A 159 13.51 3.70 17.05
C LEU A 159 13.90 2.73 18.16
N ALA A 160 15.06 2.07 18.03
CA ALA A 160 15.61 1.20 19.06
C ALA A 160 15.92 1.99 20.34
N GLY A 161 15.86 1.30 21.50
CA GLY A 161 16.21 1.86 22.79
C GLY A 161 15.09 2.64 23.50
N PHE A 162 13.93 2.82 22.86
CA PHE A 162 12.78 3.56 23.38
C PHE A 162 11.64 2.60 23.78
N TYR A 163 10.84 3.02 24.74
CA TYR A 163 9.72 2.22 25.21
C TYR A 163 8.55 2.23 24.24
N TYR A 164 7.96 1.08 24.04
CA TYR A 164 6.64 0.95 23.45
C TYR A 164 5.60 1.57 24.37
N VAL A 165 4.76 2.43 23.85
CA VAL A 165 3.63 3.01 24.58
C VAL A 165 2.37 2.29 24.14
N ASP A 166 1.67 1.67 25.06
CA ASP A 166 0.47 0.88 24.80
C ASP A 166 -0.77 1.75 24.54
N ALA A 167 -1.93 1.11 24.38
CA ALA A 167 -3.18 1.80 24.08
C ALA A 167 -3.72 2.64 25.26
N THR A 168 -3.16 2.49 26.45
CA THR A 168 -3.50 3.29 27.65
C THR A 168 -2.55 4.47 27.85
N GLY A 169 -1.52 4.58 27.02
CA GLY A 169 -0.47 5.59 27.15
C GLY A 169 0.65 5.16 28.09
N THR A 170 0.70 3.89 28.50
CA THR A 170 1.71 3.38 29.43
C THR A 170 2.95 2.89 28.69
N PRO A 171 4.16 3.39 29.00
CA PRO A 171 5.41 2.79 28.53
C PRO A 171 5.55 1.36 29.10
N THR A 172 5.78 0.38 28.23
CA THR A 172 5.85 -1.05 28.62
C THR A 172 7.24 -1.62 28.38
N SER A 173 7.47 -2.24 27.24
CA SER A 173 8.73 -2.90 26.90
C SER A 173 9.59 -2.00 26.02
N LYS A 174 10.89 -2.10 26.18
CA LYS A 174 11.84 -1.36 25.35
C LYS A 174 11.97 -2.01 23.96
N SER A 175 12.10 -1.20 22.93
CA SER A 175 12.43 -1.67 21.58
C SER A 175 13.91 -2.03 21.50
N GLU A 176 14.23 -3.18 20.89
CA GLU A 176 15.58 -3.75 20.92
C GLU A 176 15.99 -4.29 19.56
N ILE A 177 17.25 -4.10 19.18
CA ILE A 177 17.86 -4.79 18.04
C ILE A 177 18.18 -6.21 18.49
N ILE A 178 17.52 -7.20 17.90
CA ILE A 178 17.55 -8.59 18.39
C ILE A 178 18.43 -9.53 17.55
N ASN A 179 18.61 -9.26 16.27
CA ASN A 179 19.43 -10.04 15.37
C ASN A 179 20.17 -9.10 14.42
N VAL A 180 21.47 -9.26 14.31
CA VAL A 180 22.32 -8.50 13.40
C VAL A 180 23.15 -9.47 12.58
N SER A 181 22.91 -9.54 11.27
CA SER A 181 23.75 -10.30 10.35
C SER A 181 24.87 -9.45 9.75
N GLY A 182 24.68 -8.13 9.73
CA GLY A 182 25.59 -7.16 9.10
C GLY A 182 25.64 -7.29 7.56
N LYS A 183 24.82 -8.14 6.95
CA LYS A 183 24.80 -8.26 5.47
C LYS A 183 24.14 -7.07 4.84
N GLU A 184 24.75 -6.55 3.80
CA GLU A 184 24.24 -5.45 2.98
C GLU A 184 23.88 -5.95 1.59
N TYR A 185 22.94 -5.27 0.95
CA TYR A 185 22.30 -5.74 -0.28
C TYR A 185 22.40 -4.68 -1.39
N SER A 186 22.45 -5.14 -2.63
CA SER A 186 22.06 -4.33 -3.77
C SER A 186 20.54 -4.40 -3.98
N VAL A 187 20.03 -3.54 -4.84
CA VAL A 187 18.59 -3.60 -5.25
C VAL A 187 18.29 -4.93 -5.92
N GLU A 188 19.22 -5.42 -6.74
CA GLU A 188 19.12 -6.65 -7.50
C GLU A 188 19.08 -7.87 -6.59
N ASP A 189 19.86 -7.89 -5.49
CA ASP A 189 19.86 -8.97 -4.50
C ASP A 189 18.48 -9.21 -3.89
N ILE A 190 17.69 -8.15 -3.73
CA ILE A 190 16.31 -8.23 -3.22
C ILE A 190 15.33 -8.46 -4.37
N ALA A 191 15.51 -7.81 -5.52
CA ALA A 191 14.61 -7.93 -6.66
C ALA A 191 14.52 -9.35 -7.21
N GLN A 192 15.65 -10.10 -7.27
CA GLN A 192 15.72 -11.44 -7.84
C GLN A 192 14.97 -12.51 -7.04
N VAL A 193 14.77 -12.31 -5.75
CA VAL A 193 14.00 -13.25 -4.89
C VAL A 193 12.50 -12.93 -4.84
N LEU A 194 12.11 -11.81 -5.41
CA LEU A 194 10.71 -11.40 -5.48
C LEU A 194 10.09 -11.88 -6.81
N PRO A 195 8.83 -12.28 -6.81
CA PRO A 195 8.12 -12.56 -8.05
C PRO A 195 8.28 -11.39 -9.04
N GLU A 196 8.50 -11.72 -10.31
CA GLU A 196 8.49 -10.70 -11.36
C GLU A 196 7.26 -9.81 -11.22
N PRO A 197 7.41 -8.49 -11.44
CA PRO A 197 6.25 -7.60 -11.49
C PRO A 197 5.25 -8.25 -12.45
N LYS A 198 4.02 -8.50 -12.00
CA LYS A 198 2.97 -8.81 -12.95
C LYS A 198 2.97 -7.63 -13.91
N VAL A 199 3.36 -7.88 -15.16
CA VAL A 199 3.15 -6.90 -16.24
C VAL A 199 1.63 -6.75 -16.29
N GLU A 200 1.11 -5.80 -15.51
CA GLU A 200 -0.26 -5.35 -15.73
C GLU A 200 -0.22 -4.78 -17.15
N ALA A 201 -1.01 -5.38 -18.03
CA ALA A 201 -1.26 -4.77 -19.33
C ALA A 201 -1.43 -3.26 -19.11
N PRO A 202 -0.88 -2.42 -19.97
CA PRO A 202 -0.76 -0.99 -19.72
C PRO A 202 -2.11 -0.48 -19.23
N ARG A 203 -2.20 -0.20 -17.94
CA ARG A 203 -3.33 0.56 -17.42
C ARG A 203 -3.22 1.89 -18.14
N TYR A 204 -4.20 2.18 -18.93
CA TYR A 204 -4.36 3.47 -19.60
C TYR A 204 -4.35 4.55 -18.50
N LYS A 205 -3.12 4.97 -18.09
CA LYS A 205 -2.90 6.06 -17.14
C LYS A 205 -2.95 7.39 -17.88
N LYS A 206 -3.89 7.56 -18.79
CA LYS A 206 -4.36 8.89 -19.10
C LYS A 206 -5.23 9.27 -17.89
N LYS A 207 -4.86 10.30 -17.18
CA LYS A 207 -5.79 11.10 -16.38
C LYS A 207 -6.73 11.72 -17.40
N ILE A 208 -7.68 10.91 -17.89
CA ILE A 208 -8.66 11.34 -18.88
C ILE A 208 -9.59 12.22 -18.07
N THR A 209 -9.47 13.51 -18.28
CA THR A 209 -10.53 14.43 -17.87
C THR A 209 -11.77 13.98 -18.64
N LYS A 210 -12.94 14.04 -18.03
CA LYS A 210 -14.21 13.57 -18.63
C LYS A 210 -14.46 14.14 -20.04
N SER A 211 -13.85 15.28 -20.36
CA SER A 211 -13.93 15.97 -21.67
C SER A 211 -13.13 15.32 -22.81
N ASP A 212 -12.26 14.35 -22.54
CA ASP A 212 -11.34 13.79 -23.54
C ASP A 212 -11.83 12.46 -24.16
N TRP A 213 -13.00 11.96 -23.75
CA TRP A 213 -13.57 10.72 -24.27
C TRP A 213 -14.27 10.93 -25.60
N THR A 214 -13.97 10.07 -26.55
CA THR A 214 -14.65 9.96 -27.84
C THR A 214 -15.61 8.77 -27.85
N ILE A 215 -16.53 8.73 -28.81
CA ILE A 215 -17.41 7.56 -29.04
C ILE A 215 -16.60 6.30 -29.29
N ARG A 216 -15.44 6.41 -29.93
CA ARG A 216 -14.54 5.30 -30.17
C ARG A 216 -13.98 4.74 -28.84
N ASP A 217 -13.53 5.62 -27.93
CA ASP A 217 -13.01 5.21 -26.62
C ASP A 217 -14.10 4.50 -25.79
N ILE A 218 -15.35 4.97 -25.89
CA ILE A 218 -16.50 4.33 -25.22
C ILE A 218 -16.77 2.95 -25.82
N GLY A 219 -16.71 2.81 -27.15
CA GLY A 219 -16.86 1.53 -27.84
C GLY A 219 -15.79 0.52 -27.40
N GLU A 220 -14.52 0.92 -27.46
CA GLU A 220 -13.39 0.08 -27.05
C GLU A 220 -13.49 -0.32 -25.55
N ALA A 221 -13.91 0.59 -24.68
CA ALA A 221 -14.14 0.31 -23.27
C ALA A 221 -15.31 -0.65 -23.04
N LEU A 222 -16.37 -0.53 -23.81
CA LEU A 222 -17.53 -1.43 -23.75
C LEU A 222 -17.18 -2.83 -24.27
N ASP A 223 -16.43 -2.93 -25.37
CA ASP A 223 -15.96 -4.20 -25.93
C ASP A 223 -15.03 -4.96 -24.98
N ALA A 224 -14.34 -4.25 -24.09
CA ALA A 224 -13.53 -4.85 -23.03
C ALA A 224 -14.35 -5.45 -21.87
N ILE A 225 -15.65 -5.19 -21.80
CA ILE A 225 -16.56 -5.74 -20.80
C ILE A 225 -17.19 -7.01 -21.38
N PRO A 226 -17.25 -8.15 -20.66
CA PRO A 226 -17.95 -9.35 -21.15
C PRO A 226 -19.43 -9.06 -21.45
N THR A 227 -19.97 -9.71 -22.49
CA THR A 227 -21.41 -9.67 -22.74
C THR A 227 -22.19 -10.27 -21.57
N ARG A 228 -23.35 -9.71 -21.24
CA ARG A 228 -24.20 -10.25 -20.18
C ARG A 228 -24.76 -11.63 -20.56
N VAL A 229 -24.55 -12.62 -19.68
CA VAL A 229 -25.04 -14.00 -19.86
C VAL A 229 -25.97 -14.41 -18.73
N THR A 230 -26.88 -15.35 -19.00
CA THR A 230 -27.85 -15.86 -18.01
C THR A 230 -27.14 -16.56 -16.87
N GLY A 231 -27.64 -16.40 -15.64
CA GLY A 231 -27.20 -17.19 -14.47
C GLY A 231 -26.05 -16.64 -13.65
N ASN A 232 -25.46 -15.50 -14.03
CA ASN A 232 -24.25 -14.96 -13.36
C ASN A 232 -24.51 -13.91 -12.27
N ASN A 233 -25.73 -13.72 -11.78
CA ASN A 233 -26.08 -12.70 -10.77
C ASN A 233 -25.54 -11.27 -11.09
N THR A 234 -25.40 -10.94 -12.38
CA THR A 234 -24.74 -9.72 -12.87
C THR A 234 -25.72 -8.59 -13.21
N TYR A 235 -27.03 -8.74 -12.88
CA TYR A 235 -28.03 -7.73 -13.23
C TYR A 235 -27.68 -6.34 -12.70
N GLU A 236 -27.30 -6.24 -11.44
CA GLU A 236 -26.97 -4.98 -10.81
C GLU A 236 -25.74 -4.34 -11.44
N GLU A 237 -24.71 -5.13 -11.72
CA GLU A 237 -23.47 -4.66 -12.35
C GLU A 237 -23.72 -4.11 -13.76
N TYR A 238 -24.50 -4.83 -14.58
CA TYR A 238 -24.84 -4.38 -15.93
C TYR A 238 -25.80 -3.20 -15.94
N ARG A 239 -26.62 -3.05 -14.93
CA ARG A 239 -27.44 -1.85 -14.72
C ARG A 239 -26.55 -0.63 -14.46
N GLN A 240 -25.53 -0.78 -13.62
CA GLN A 240 -24.56 0.28 -13.37
C GLN A 240 -23.74 0.64 -14.63
N ILE A 241 -23.39 -0.36 -15.44
CA ILE A 241 -22.74 -0.15 -16.75
C ILE A 241 -23.66 0.67 -17.67
N ALA A 242 -24.91 0.29 -17.79
CA ALA A 242 -25.88 0.97 -18.66
C ALA A 242 -26.11 2.44 -18.22
N TRP A 243 -26.27 2.69 -16.93
CA TRP A 243 -26.43 4.06 -16.42
C TRP A 243 -25.18 4.90 -16.54
N GLY A 244 -24.00 4.33 -16.29
CA GLY A 244 -22.73 5.00 -16.48
C GLY A 244 -22.44 5.31 -17.96
N LEU A 245 -22.82 4.38 -18.88
CA LEU A 245 -22.75 4.58 -20.32
C LEU A 245 -23.67 5.73 -20.79
N LYS A 246 -24.92 5.76 -20.29
CA LYS A 246 -25.84 6.88 -20.51
C LYS A 246 -25.24 8.22 -20.07
N ALA A 247 -24.63 8.25 -18.89
CA ALA A 247 -24.02 9.46 -18.35
C ALA A 247 -22.85 9.95 -19.21
N ILE A 248 -21.92 9.07 -19.60
CA ILE A 248 -20.75 9.48 -20.41
C ILE A 248 -21.13 9.90 -21.82
N VAL A 249 -22.08 9.20 -22.45
CA VAL A 249 -22.59 9.55 -23.78
C VAL A 249 -23.23 10.94 -23.78
N LYS A 250 -23.99 11.27 -22.73
CA LYS A 250 -24.58 12.59 -22.54
C LYS A 250 -23.52 13.67 -22.27
N GLU A 251 -22.50 13.38 -21.45
CA GLU A 251 -21.42 14.34 -21.13
C GLU A 251 -20.61 14.75 -22.38
N ILE A 252 -20.45 13.83 -23.36
CA ILE A 252 -19.76 14.12 -24.64
C ILE A 252 -20.70 14.65 -25.73
N GLY A 253 -21.95 15.01 -25.38
CA GLY A 253 -22.89 15.74 -26.23
C GLY A 253 -23.77 14.88 -27.14
N TYR A 254 -23.89 13.58 -26.89
CA TYR A 254 -24.77 12.69 -27.66
C TYR A 254 -26.09 12.36 -26.91
N SER A 255 -27.05 11.85 -27.66
CA SER A 255 -28.37 11.48 -27.14
C SER A 255 -28.36 10.15 -26.38
N GLU A 256 -29.35 9.96 -25.50
CA GLU A 256 -29.55 8.69 -24.77
C GLU A 256 -29.81 7.51 -25.72
N SER A 257 -30.37 7.74 -26.92
CA SER A 257 -30.57 6.68 -27.91
C SER A 257 -29.26 6.01 -28.32
N LEU A 258 -28.16 6.78 -28.45
CA LEU A 258 -26.85 6.21 -28.75
C LEU A 258 -26.35 5.27 -27.62
N ALA A 259 -26.60 5.60 -26.36
CA ALA A 259 -26.24 4.72 -25.25
C ALA A 259 -27.06 3.42 -25.26
N ILE A 260 -28.34 3.52 -25.63
CA ILE A 260 -29.20 2.33 -25.81
C ILE A 260 -28.67 1.47 -26.95
N ASP A 261 -28.35 2.05 -28.11
CA ASP A 261 -27.82 1.32 -29.27
C ASP A 261 -26.48 0.63 -28.99
N LEU A 262 -25.59 1.32 -28.28
CA LEU A 262 -24.30 0.76 -27.87
C LEU A 262 -24.50 -0.43 -26.92
N MET A 263 -25.39 -0.30 -25.94
CA MET A 263 -25.67 -1.36 -24.98
C MET A 263 -26.44 -2.54 -25.60
N GLU A 264 -27.35 -2.28 -26.53
CA GLU A 264 -28.06 -3.32 -27.30
C GLU A 264 -27.12 -4.14 -28.18
N ARG A 265 -26.14 -3.52 -28.80
CA ARG A 265 -25.10 -4.23 -29.56
C ARG A 265 -24.22 -5.09 -28.65
N HIS A 266 -23.87 -4.59 -27.49
CA HIS A 266 -23.01 -5.28 -26.55
C HIS A 266 -23.72 -6.41 -25.79
N SER A 267 -24.87 -6.13 -25.19
CA SER A 267 -25.65 -7.07 -24.33
C SER A 267 -27.12 -6.97 -24.65
N PRO A 268 -27.59 -7.56 -25.78
CA PRO A 268 -28.94 -7.35 -26.30
C PRO A 268 -30.06 -7.65 -25.32
N SER A 269 -31.10 -6.80 -25.35
CA SER A 269 -32.36 -7.05 -24.64
C SER A 269 -32.98 -8.39 -25.07
N GLY A 270 -33.63 -9.09 -24.10
CA GLY A 270 -34.32 -10.35 -24.39
C GLY A 270 -33.43 -11.60 -24.45
N LYS A 271 -32.10 -11.50 -24.63
CA LYS A 271 -31.21 -12.66 -24.54
C LYS A 271 -31.06 -13.23 -23.14
N VAL A 272 -31.29 -12.39 -22.12
CA VAL A 272 -31.29 -12.78 -20.72
C VAL A 272 -32.63 -12.40 -20.13
N SER A 273 -33.33 -13.35 -19.44
CA SER A 273 -34.61 -13.11 -18.81
C SER A 273 -34.59 -11.90 -17.88
N GLY A 274 -35.56 -11.01 -18.02
CA GLY A 274 -35.66 -9.77 -17.24
C GLY A 274 -34.67 -8.66 -17.66
N TRP A 275 -33.88 -8.84 -18.74
CA TRP A 275 -32.98 -7.82 -19.26
C TRP A 275 -33.64 -7.04 -20.41
N ASN A 276 -33.94 -5.77 -20.12
CA ASN A 276 -34.57 -4.84 -21.10
C ASN A 276 -33.81 -3.49 -20.97
N ILE A 277 -32.96 -3.16 -21.92
CA ILE A 277 -32.08 -1.99 -21.88
C ILE A 277 -32.85 -0.68 -21.86
N PRO A 278 -33.87 -0.43 -22.73
CA PRO A 278 -34.68 0.76 -22.66
C PRO A 278 -35.36 0.97 -21.29
N GLN A 279 -35.83 -0.11 -20.67
CA GLN A 279 -36.43 -0.05 -19.33
C GLN A 279 -35.38 0.26 -18.27
N VAL A 280 -34.21 -0.38 -18.32
CA VAL A 280 -33.07 -0.14 -17.41
C VAL A 280 -32.62 1.32 -17.50
N MET A 281 -32.44 1.85 -18.70
CA MET A 281 -32.00 3.23 -18.91
C MET A 281 -32.99 4.27 -18.34
N ARG A 282 -34.29 3.97 -18.35
CA ARG A 282 -35.35 4.81 -17.77
C ARG A 282 -35.55 4.63 -16.27
N SER A 283 -35.15 3.48 -15.70
CA SER A 283 -35.48 3.10 -14.32
C SER A 283 -34.66 3.80 -13.24
N GLY A 284 -33.70 4.67 -13.60
CA GLY A 284 -32.86 5.37 -12.63
C GLY A 284 -31.52 5.83 -13.20
N GLY A 285 -30.49 5.85 -12.35
CA GLY A 285 -29.14 6.26 -12.77
C GLY A 285 -28.85 7.74 -12.55
N GLU A 286 -29.74 8.51 -11.97
CA GLU A 286 -29.53 9.95 -11.71
C GLU A 286 -28.30 10.24 -10.83
N ARG A 287 -27.92 9.27 -9.99
CA ARG A 287 -26.72 9.33 -9.13
C ARG A 287 -25.50 8.63 -9.73
N THR A 288 -25.66 7.99 -10.90
CA THR A 288 -24.59 7.25 -11.57
C THR A 288 -23.96 8.15 -12.62
N GLY A 289 -22.74 8.60 -12.39
CA GLY A 289 -21.98 9.45 -13.32
C GLY A 289 -21.12 8.65 -14.29
N ALA A 290 -20.57 9.32 -15.32
CA ALA A 290 -19.65 8.75 -16.30
C ALA A 290 -18.45 8.01 -15.67
N GLY A 291 -17.97 8.48 -14.51
CA GLY A 291 -16.91 7.84 -13.75
C GLY A 291 -17.21 6.38 -13.37
N THR A 292 -18.47 6.02 -13.20
CA THR A 292 -18.89 4.64 -12.88
C THR A 292 -18.60 3.70 -14.06
N PHE A 293 -18.97 4.10 -15.29
CA PHE A 293 -18.67 3.33 -16.50
C PHE A 293 -17.17 3.13 -16.68
N ILE A 294 -16.40 4.22 -16.59
CA ILE A 294 -14.94 4.22 -16.70
C ILE A 294 -14.31 3.27 -15.68
N PHE A 295 -14.74 3.38 -14.42
CA PHE A 295 -14.24 2.52 -13.34
C PHE A 295 -14.52 1.04 -13.58
N ILE A 296 -15.75 0.69 -14.01
CA ILE A 296 -16.13 -0.70 -14.27
C ILE A 296 -15.34 -1.25 -15.45
N ALA A 297 -15.25 -0.52 -16.57
CA ALA A 297 -14.48 -0.93 -17.73
C ALA A 297 -13.01 -1.20 -17.39
N GLN A 298 -12.36 -0.31 -16.65
CA GLN A 298 -10.97 -0.46 -16.22
C GLN A 298 -10.74 -1.66 -15.28
N ASN A 299 -11.72 -2.00 -14.42
CA ASN A 299 -11.59 -3.10 -13.48
C ASN A 299 -11.98 -4.46 -14.07
N MET A 300 -12.88 -4.50 -15.05
CA MET A 300 -13.24 -5.75 -15.73
C MET A 300 -12.15 -6.28 -16.64
N VAL A 301 -11.42 -5.43 -17.35
CA VAL A 301 -10.22 -5.84 -18.10
C VAL A 301 -9.23 -6.60 -17.24
N GLY A 302 -9.03 -6.17 -15.99
CA GLY A 302 -8.17 -6.87 -15.01
C GLY A 302 -8.72 -8.22 -14.50
N ARG A 303 -10.04 -8.46 -14.60
CA ARG A 303 -10.68 -9.75 -14.21
C ARG A 303 -10.66 -10.78 -15.34
N LEU A 304 -10.82 -10.35 -16.59
CA LEU A 304 -10.76 -11.23 -17.76
C LEU A 304 -9.41 -11.91 -17.91
N THR A 305 -8.31 -11.19 -17.75
CA THR A 305 -6.96 -11.76 -17.80
C THR A 305 -6.66 -12.76 -16.67
N ARG A 306 -7.44 -12.78 -15.57
CA ARG A 306 -7.33 -13.78 -14.50
C ARG A 306 -8.11 -15.05 -14.82
N ASN A 307 -9.27 -14.96 -15.44
CA ASN A 307 -10.14 -16.10 -15.72
C ASN A 307 -9.63 -16.94 -16.90
N GLU A 308 -9.04 -16.32 -17.92
CA GLU A 308 -8.41 -17.04 -19.03
C GLU A 308 -7.23 -17.90 -18.55
N LYS A 309 -6.43 -17.43 -17.57
CA LYS A 309 -5.32 -18.21 -16.98
C LYS A 309 -5.78 -19.34 -16.06
N GLN A 310 -7.00 -19.31 -15.52
CA GLN A 310 -7.56 -20.43 -14.75
C GLN A 310 -8.19 -21.50 -15.65
N SER A 311 -8.70 -21.12 -16.81
CA SER A 311 -9.25 -22.06 -17.80
C SER A 311 -8.16 -22.92 -18.45
N THR A 312 -7.00 -22.36 -18.73
CA THR A 312 -5.86 -23.10 -19.33
C THR A 312 -5.14 -24.04 -18.34
N ARG A 313 -5.35 -23.91 -17.03
CA ARG A 313 -4.79 -24.84 -16.01
C ARG A 313 -5.62 -26.09 -15.74
N LYS A 314 -6.80 -26.24 -16.35
CA LYS A 314 -7.66 -27.43 -16.18
C LYS A 314 -7.51 -28.48 -17.29
N PHE A 315 -6.57 -28.30 -18.22
CA PHE A 315 -6.29 -29.24 -19.31
C PHE A 315 -4.79 -29.56 -19.43
N TYR A 316 -4.17 -29.99 -18.31
CA TYR A 316 -2.93 -30.77 -18.36
C TYR A 316 -2.86 -31.62 -17.08
#